data_15ae698d7663722b40f9d0cb92a093fd
#
_entry.id   15ae698d7663722b40f9d0cb92a093fd
#
_cell.length_a   1.000
_cell.length_b   1.000
_cell.length_c   1.000
_cell.angle_alpha   90.00
_cell.angle_beta   90.00
_cell.angle_gamma   90.00
#
_symmetry.space_group_name_H-M   'P 1'
#
loop_
_entity.id
_entity.type
_entity.pdbx_description
1 polymer ?
#
loop_
_entity_poly.entity_id
_entity_poly.type
_entity_poly.pdbx_seq_one_letter_code
_entity_poly.pdbx_strand_id
1 'polypeptide(L)'
;MDLLKKYIKRNKAPYFISVLFAILGVISNLFVYIILSKMIISLIDGSQDFYYYINKIFFILLCLIIKEVFMFLSTMISHKTAYQIIRDIRKSLMEKLFNMPLGDILNESTGKLKDIIVNQVDNTETTLAHMIPEMTANLVGPIILFVYMLILDYRLSLISLIPLVIGGFFMTGPMKRMKVKFPQAVKIGQDMNNSVVEYINGIEVIKTFNQGEKSYRKYRDNVYKKANYYYDWMGENTRDYAISMSIAPVGILTIIPFGLYFCMNGSLDGGVFLTLIILSFGTIQNIMRVMTFEDDIGRMSTIFEEIKNILSARELSHKNENLDIKNYNIEIKNVDFSYEKDKQVLNNININIEEGSVNALVGESGSGKSTIAKLISGFWDVDSGSISIGNVNIKDMSLEKLSTVISYVAQDNFLFDMSIKDNIRIGNKNASDEEIIEVCKKAACHDFIMKLSDGYDTRVGEAGKHLSGGERQRISIARAMIKNAPIVILDEATSYIDPENEALIQDAISELVKGKTLIIIAHRLKTITDVDNIFVIKNGELSCKGSHEELLKESKDYHDLWETALKGEENA
;
A
#
# COMPACT_ATOMS: atom_id res chain seq x y z
N MET A 1 -14.10 -2.51 -7.21
CA MET A 1 -15.12 -1.52 -7.69
C MET A 1 -16.03 -0.98 -6.58
N ASP A 2 -16.55 -1.80 -5.65
CA ASP A 2 -17.47 -1.32 -4.59
C ASP A 2 -16.81 -0.34 -3.62
N LEU A 3 -15.53 -0.56 -3.29
CA LEU A 3 -14.74 0.35 -2.47
C LEU A 3 -14.63 1.74 -3.14
N LEU A 4 -14.32 1.78 -4.43
CA LEU A 4 -14.27 3.03 -5.21
C LEU A 4 -15.61 3.76 -5.19
N LYS A 5 -16.72 3.04 -5.43
CA LYS A 5 -18.08 3.61 -5.37
C LYS A 5 -18.37 4.23 -4.00
N LYS A 6 -17.89 3.62 -2.89
CA LYS A 6 -18.04 4.15 -1.54
C LYS A 6 -17.36 5.52 -1.39
N TYR A 7 -16.11 5.68 -1.87
CA TYR A 7 -15.38 6.94 -1.80
C TYR A 7 -15.97 8.03 -2.72
N ILE A 8 -16.37 7.66 -3.94
CA ILE A 8 -17.06 8.59 -4.86
C ILE A 8 -18.39 9.05 -4.28
N LYS A 9 -19.19 8.13 -3.71
CA LYS A 9 -20.48 8.46 -3.09
C LYS A 9 -20.34 9.42 -1.92
N ARG A 10 -19.28 9.31 -1.14
CA ARG A 10 -18.97 10.23 -0.03
C ARG A 10 -18.63 11.64 -0.55
N ASN A 11 -18.05 11.76 -1.73
CA ASN A 11 -17.63 13.01 -2.36
C ASN A 11 -18.50 13.39 -3.58
N LYS A 12 -19.79 12.98 -3.60
CA LYS A 12 -20.68 13.17 -4.74
C LYS A 12 -20.95 14.63 -5.13
N ALA A 13 -21.02 15.55 -4.14
CA ALA A 13 -21.36 16.94 -4.41
C ALA A 13 -20.27 17.69 -5.19
N PRO A 14 -18.96 17.63 -4.85
CA PRO A 14 -17.91 18.20 -5.67
C PRO A 14 -17.86 17.62 -7.09
N TYR A 15 -18.00 16.29 -7.25
CA TYR A 15 -18.02 15.68 -8.57
C TYR A 15 -19.23 16.12 -9.39
N PHE A 16 -20.42 16.27 -8.78
CA PHE A 16 -21.59 16.79 -9.46
C PHE A 16 -21.37 18.21 -9.99
N ILE A 17 -20.76 19.09 -9.19
CA ILE A 17 -20.40 20.45 -9.60
C ILE A 17 -19.38 20.43 -10.75
N SER A 18 -18.35 19.58 -10.64
CA SER A 18 -17.36 19.40 -11.71
C SER A 18 -18.01 18.96 -13.04
N VAL A 19 -18.89 17.96 -12.99
CA VAL A 19 -19.65 17.48 -14.14
C VAL A 19 -20.54 18.59 -14.72
N LEU A 20 -21.20 19.39 -13.88
CA LEU A 20 -22.02 20.50 -14.33
C LEU A 20 -21.19 21.52 -15.14
N PHE A 21 -20.01 21.90 -14.63
CA PHE A 21 -19.11 22.80 -15.35
C PHE A 21 -18.60 22.17 -16.65
N ALA A 22 -18.28 20.88 -16.66
CA ALA A 22 -17.88 20.18 -17.87
C ALA A 22 -18.99 20.22 -18.93
N ILE A 23 -20.25 19.99 -18.56
CA ILE A 23 -21.41 20.07 -19.47
C ILE A 23 -21.60 21.50 -20.00
N LEU A 24 -21.48 22.53 -19.16
CA LEU A 24 -21.56 23.93 -19.58
C LEU A 24 -20.45 24.29 -20.59
N GLY A 25 -19.24 23.78 -20.38
CA GLY A 25 -18.14 23.90 -21.34
C GLY A 25 -18.47 23.25 -22.70
N VAL A 26 -19.04 22.05 -22.68
CA VAL A 26 -19.49 21.35 -23.89
C VAL A 26 -20.59 22.12 -24.62
N ILE A 27 -21.57 22.63 -23.90
CA ILE A 27 -22.64 23.45 -24.50
C ILE A 27 -22.06 24.72 -25.17
N SER A 28 -21.11 25.38 -24.51
CA SER A 28 -20.42 26.54 -25.13
C SER A 28 -19.69 26.15 -26.41
N ASN A 29 -19.08 24.97 -26.47
CA ASN A 29 -18.41 24.47 -27.68
C ASN A 29 -19.40 24.17 -28.84
N LEU A 30 -20.62 23.75 -28.53
CA LEU A 30 -21.67 23.53 -29.53
C LEU A 30 -21.95 24.83 -30.33
N PHE A 31 -22.02 25.96 -29.63
CA PHE A 31 -22.25 27.25 -30.29
C PHE A 31 -21.15 27.62 -31.30
N VAL A 32 -19.90 27.20 -31.05
CA VAL A 32 -18.79 27.41 -32.01
C VAL A 32 -19.10 26.74 -33.34
N TYR A 33 -19.56 25.49 -33.33
CA TYR A 33 -19.91 24.76 -34.56
C TYR A 33 -21.11 25.41 -35.29
N ILE A 34 -22.14 25.83 -34.56
CA ILE A 34 -23.32 26.48 -35.10
C ILE A 34 -22.97 27.84 -35.75
N ILE A 35 -22.13 28.63 -35.06
CA ILE A 35 -21.72 29.94 -35.59
C ILE A 35 -20.85 29.76 -36.84
N LEU A 36 -19.89 28.81 -36.79
CA LEU A 36 -19.00 28.49 -37.90
C LEU A 36 -19.80 28.05 -39.14
N SER A 37 -20.78 27.15 -38.97
CA SER A 37 -21.63 26.71 -40.10
C SER A 37 -22.42 27.88 -40.73
N LYS A 38 -22.99 28.75 -39.89
CA LYS A 38 -23.70 29.96 -40.37
C LYS A 38 -22.77 30.92 -41.11
N MET A 39 -21.52 31.10 -40.67
CA MET A 39 -20.54 31.93 -41.35
C MET A 39 -20.21 31.39 -42.75
N ILE A 40 -20.00 30.07 -42.86
CA ILE A 40 -19.64 29.43 -44.14
C ILE A 40 -20.84 29.48 -45.11
N ILE A 41 -22.07 29.23 -44.63
CA ILE A 41 -23.28 29.36 -45.46
C ILE A 41 -23.42 30.79 -45.98
N SER A 42 -23.30 31.79 -45.11
CA SER A 42 -23.38 33.22 -45.51
C SER A 42 -22.30 33.62 -46.52
N LEU A 43 -21.10 32.99 -46.43
CA LEU A 43 -20.02 33.22 -47.40
C LEU A 43 -20.37 32.63 -48.78
N ILE A 44 -20.97 31.44 -48.82
CA ILE A 44 -21.39 30.77 -50.06
C ILE A 44 -22.53 31.53 -50.71
N ASP A 45 -23.46 32.06 -49.92
CA ASP A 45 -24.58 32.86 -50.38
C ASP A 45 -24.18 34.27 -50.91
N GLY A 46 -22.87 34.58 -50.86
CA GLY A 46 -22.32 35.82 -51.35
C GLY A 46 -22.47 37.02 -50.42
N SER A 47 -22.79 36.84 -49.18
CA SER A 47 -22.79 37.91 -48.16
C SER A 47 -21.35 38.43 -47.95
N GLN A 48 -21.13 39.71 -48.26
CA GLN A 48 -19.82 40.36 -48.19
C GLN A 48 -19.69 41.35 -47.02
N ASP A 49 -20.54 41.31 -46.02
CA ASP A 49 -20.45 42.19 -44.86
C ASP A 49 -19.28 41.75 -43.93
N PHE A 50 -18.18 42.47 -44.03
CA PHE A 50 -16.96 42.24 -43.24
C PHE A 50 -17.21 42.33 -41.74
N TYR A 51 -18.05 43.27 -41.28
CA TYR A 51 -18.40 43.44 -39.88
C TYR A 51 -19.20 42.25 -39.35
N TYR A 52 -20.04 41.62 -40.17
CA TYR A 52 -20.74 40.39 -39.79
C TYR A 52 -19.74 39.28 -39.41
N TYR A 53 -18.72 39.06 -40.25
CA TYR A 53 -17.72 38.00 -39.97
C TYR A 53 -16.86 38.32 -38.77
N ILE A 54 -16.43 39.57 -38.56
CA ILE A 54 -15.68 39.99 -37.36
C ILE A 54 -16.50 39.73 -36.10
N ASN A 55 -17.79 40.13 -36.10
CA ASN A 55 -18.65 39.88 -34.94
C ASN A 55 -18.81 38.38 -34.66
N LYS A 56 -18.96 37.54 -35.70
CA LYS A 56 -19.06 36.08 -35.51
C LYS A 56 -17.76 35.47 -34.97
N ILE A 57 -16.61 35.93 -35.46
CA ILE A 57 -15.31 35.52 -34.95
C ILE A 57 -15.16 35.92 -33.47
N PHE A 58 -15.56 37.14 -33.09
CA PHE A 58 -15.57 37.56 -31.69
C PHE A 58 -16.44 36.66 -30.81
N PHE A 59 -17.64 36.28 -31.24
CA PHE A 59 -18.50 35.34 -30.52
C PHE A 59 -17.90 33.94 -30.43
N ILE A 60 -17.24 33.44 -31.48
CA ILE A 60 -16.52 32.16 -31.45
C ILE A 60 -15.42 32.21 -30.38
N LEU A 61 -14.59 33.26 -30.37
CA LEU A 61 -13.55 33.45 -29.38
C LEU A 61 -14.11 33.50 -27.95
N LEU A 62 -15.22 34.23 -27.76
CA LEU A 62 -15.92 34.30 -26.49
C LEU A 62 -16.41 32.92 -26.03
N CYS A 63 -17.03 32.15 -26.92
CA CYS A 63 -17.49 30.78 -26.63
C CYS A 63 -16.30 29.85 -26.27
N LEU A 64 -15.17 29.98 -26.97
CA LEU A 64 -13.96 29.19 -26.65
C LEU A 64 -13.38 29.56 -25.28
N ILE A 65 -13.32 30.86 -24.95
CA ILE A 65 -12.86 31.31 -23.63
C ILE A 65 -13.79 30.77 -22.53
N ILE A 66 -15.10 30.90 -22.71
CA ILE A 66 -16.10 30.39 -21.76
C ILE A 66 -15.95 28.87 -21.57
N LYS A 67 -15.76 28.12 -22.67
CA LYS A 67 -15.50 26.68 -22.65
C LYS A 67 -14.27 26.37 -21.79
N GLU A 68 -13.14 27.05 -22.04
CA GLU A 68 -11.90 26.76 -21.31
C GLU A 68 -12.00 27.14 -19.82
N VAL A 69 -12.68 28.24 -19.49
CA VAL A 69 -12.95 28.64 -18.10
C VAL A 69 -13.77 27.57 -17.37
N PHE A 70 -14.84 27.08 -17.99
CA PHE A 70 -15.66 26.02 -17.37
C PHE A 70 -14.91 24.70 -17.26
N MET A 71 -14.11 24.32 -18.27
CA MET A 71 -13.27 23.12 -18.20
C MET A 71 -12.20 23.25 -17.11
N PHE A 72 -11.56 24.41 -16.98
CA PHE A 72 -10.61 24.68 -15.90
C PHE A 72 -11.26 24.55 -14.52
N LEU A 73 -12.43 25.16 -14.30
CA LEU A 73 -13.16 25.04 -13.02
C LEU A 73 -13.57 23.60 -12.73
N SER A 74 -14.03 22.88 -13.73
CA SER A 74 -14.38 21.46 -13.62
C SER A 74 -13.18 20.62 -13.18
N THR A 75 -12.05 20.76 -13.87
CA THR A 75 -10.82 20.00 -13.60
C THR A 75 -10.24 20.37 -12.24
N MET A 76 -10.21 21.66 -11.88
CA MET A 76 -9.71 22.10 -10.56
C MET A 76 -10.50 21.46 -9.40
N ILE A 77 -11.83 21.42 -9.49
CA ILE A 77 -12.69 20.79 -8.47
C ILE A 77 -12.45 19.30 -8.42
N SER A 78 -12.34 18.65 -9.58
CA SER A 78 -12.13 17.22 -9.69
C SER A 78 -10.78 16.77 -9.11
N HIS A 79 -9.68 17.48 -9.42
CA HIS A 79 -8.36 17.22 -8.84
C HIS A 79 -8.37 17.37 -7.31
N LYS A 80 -8.94 18.46 -6.79
CA LYS A 80 -9.07 18.66 -5.35
C LYS A 80 -9.81 17.49 -4.69
N THR A 81 -10.86 17.01 -5.34
CA THR A 81 -11.66 15.88 -4.83
C THR A 81 -10.88 14.56 -4.92
N ALA A 82 -10.13 14.32 -5.99
CA ALA A 82 -9.27 13.14 -6.14
C ALA A 82 -8.22 13.09 -5.03
N TYR A 83 -7.51 14.20 -4.74
CA TYR A 83 -6.55 14.25 -3.64
C TYR A 83 -7.17 14.03 -2.25
N GLN A 84 -8.41 14.47 -2.05
CA GLN A 84 -9.13 14.15 -0.80
C GLN A 84 -9.41 12.65 -0.68
N ILE A 85 -9.82 11.99 -1.76
CA ILE A 85 -10.05 10.55 -1.79
C ILE A 85 -8.73 9.80 -1.53
N ILE A 86 -7.64 10.19 -2.19
CA ILE A 86 -6.32 9.60 -2.01
C ILE A 86 -5.85 9.71 -0.55
N ARG A 87 -6.00 10.89 0.04
CA ARG A 87 -5.70 11.10 1.46
C ARG A 87 -6.50 10.16 2.36
N ASP A 88 -7.80 10.04 2.11
CA ASP A 88 -8.70 9.21 2.93
C ASP A 88 -8.37 7.71 2.76
N ILE A 89 -8.00 7.27 1.55
CA ILE A 89 -7.53 5.90 1.29
C ILE A 89 -6.24 5.63 2.07
N ARG A 90 -5.24 6.52 1.96
CA ARG A 90 -3.97 6.37 2.68
C ARG A 90 -4.17 6.32 4.19
N LYS A 91 -5.01 7.21 4.72
CA LYS A 91 -5.36 7.19 6.13
C LYS A 91 -5.96 5.85 6.55
N SER A 92 -6.94 5.35 5.80
CA SER A 92 -7.57 4.06 6.07
C SER A 92 -6.58 2.89 5.98
N LEU A 93 -5.65 2.91 5.03
CA LEU A 93 -4.59 1.89 4.91
C LEU A 93 -3.63 1.92 6.10
N MET A 94 -3.19 3.11 6.53
CA MET A 94 -2.29 3.24 7.69
C MET A 94 -2.97 2.81 8.99
N GLU A 95 -4.23 3.22 9.22
CA GLU A 95 -5.04 2.77 10.37
C GLU A 95 -5.22 1.25 10.34
N LYS A 96 -5.47 0.68 9.16
CA LYS A 96 -5.60 -0.77 9.00
C LYS A 96 -4.30 -1.50 9.34
N LEU A 97 -3.15 -1.05 8.82
CA LEU A 97 -1.86 -1.66 9.14
C LEU A 97 -1.54 -1.62 10.63
N PHE A 98 -1.90 -0.53 11.31
CA PHE A 98 -1.70 -0.42 12.76
C PHE A 98 -2.51 -1.47 13.55
N ASN A 99 -3.70 -1.83 13.07
CA ASN A 99 -4.60 -2.77 13.73
C ASN A 99 -4.46 -4.22 13.23
N MET A 100 -3.62 -4.48 12.24
CA MET A 100 -3.34 -5.83 11.75
C MET A 100 -2.38 -6.58 12.68
N PRO A 101 -2.49 -7.92 12.78
CA PRO A 101 -1.45 -8.73 13.41
C PRO A 101 -0.09 -8.48 12.77
N LEU A 102 0.95 -8.32 13.59
CA LEU A 102 2.30 -8.00 13.09
C LEU A 102 2.80 -9.05 12.09
N GLY A 103 2.45 -10.32 12.28
CA GLY A 103 2.85 -11.38 11.36
C GLY A 103 2.25 -11.25 9.96
N ASP A 104 1.01 -10.82 9.87
CA ASP A 104 0.38 -10.60 8.57
C ASP A 104 1.09 -9.48 7.80
N ILE A 105 1.59 -8.47 8.54
CA ILE A 105 2.40 -7.39 7.95
C ILE A 105 3.80 -7.89 7.54
N LEU A 106 4.45 -8.70 8.37
CA LEU A 106 5.80 -9.23 8.10
C LEU A 106 5.80 -10.26 6.97
N ASN A 107 4.71 -10.96 6.73
CA ASN A 107 4.54 -11.89 5.60
C ASN A 107 4.39 -11.16 4.26
N GLU A 108 3.96 -9.91 4.27
CA GLU A 108 3.95 -9.08 3.07
C GLU A 108 5.30 -8.39 2.87
N SER A 109 5.80 -8.34 1.64
CA SER A 109 7.05 -7.62 1.39
C SER A 109 6.86 -6.11 1.63
N THR A 110 7.80 -5.50 2.33
CA THR A 110 7.83 -4.04 2.59
C THR A 110 7.75 -3.24 1.28
N GLY A 111 8.40 -3.75 0.22
CA GLY A 111 8.35 -3.16 -1.11
C GLY A 111 6.94 -3.14 -1.71
N LYS A 112 6.18 -4.23 -1.55
CA LYS A 112 4.79 -4.33 -2.01
C LYS A 112 3.87 -3.37 -1.25
N LEU A 113 3.98 -3.33 0.08
CA LEU A 113 3.18 -2.41 0.90
C LEU A 113 3.48 -0.95 0.55
N LYS A 114 4.76 -0.60 0.42
CA LYS A 114 5.20 0.73 -0.03
C LYS A 114 4.62 1.07 -1.41
N ASP A 115 4.71 0.14 -2.37
CA ASP A 115 4.21 0.36 -3.72
C ASP A 115 2.70 0.63 -3.72
N ILE A 116 1.91 -0.17 -2.99
CA ILE A 116 0.47 0.02 -2.90
C ILE A 116 0.13 1.37 -2.27
N ILE A 117 0.72 1.70 -1.10
CA ILE A 117 0.36 2.88 -0.31
C ILE A 117 0.82 4.18 -0.99
N VAL A 118 1.98 4.16 -1.64
CA VAL A 118 2.57 5.37 -2.26
C VAL A 118 2.24 5.42 -3.74
N ASN A 119 2.76 4.48 -4.54
CA ASN A 119 2.74 4.58 -5.99
C ASN A 119 1.37 4.25 -6.59
N GLN A 120 0.77 3.12 -6.19
CA GLN A 120 -0.48 2.68 -6.80
C GLN A 120 -1.65 3.59 -6.40
N VAL A 121 -1.70 4.05 -5.15
CA VAL A 121 -2.71 5.03 -4.71
C VAL A 121 -2.54 6.35 -5.46
N ASP A 122 -1.32 6.84 -5.69
CA ASP A 122 -1.08 8.04 -6.52
C ASP A 122 -1.48 7.84 -7.98
N ASN A 123 -1.22 6.68 -8.55
CA ASN A 123 -1.62 6.36 -9.93
C ASN A 123 -3.14 6.40 -10.15
N THR A 124 -3.95 6.36 -9.08
CA THR A 124 -5.41 6.55 -9.18
C THR A 124 -5.83 8.00 -9.36
N GLU A 125 -4.95 8.97 -9.07
CA GLU A 125 -5.25 10.40 -9.13
C GLU A 125 -5.73 10.83 -10.51
N THR A 126 -4.94 10.56 -11.54
CA THR A 126 -5.27 10.94 -12.92
C THR A 126 -6.63 10.40 -13.34
N THR A 127 -6.90 9.12 -13.05
CA THR A 127 -8.18 8.50 -13.40
C THR A 127 -9.33 9.10 -12.60
N LEU A 128 -9.16 9.34 -11.29
CA LEU A 128 -10.20 9.96 -10.44
C LEU A 128 -10.48 11.42 -10.84
N ALA A 129 -9.44 12.17 -11.21
CA ALA A 129 -9.57 13.58 -11.55
C ALA A 129 -10.16 13.79 -12.94
N HIS A 130 -9.77 13.00 -13.93
CA HIS A 130 -10.12 13.20 -15.33
C HIS A 130 -11.29 12.33 -15.80
N MET A 131 -11.39 11.06 -15.31
CA MET A 131 -12.39 10.13 -15.80
C MET A 131 -13.83 10.68 -15.64
N ILE A 132 -14.21 11.18 -14.47
CA ILE A 132 -15.60 11.59 -14.20
C ILE A 132 -15.99 12.81 -15.04
N PRO A 133 -15.28 13.97 -14.99
CA PRO A 133 -15.68 15.15 -15.77
C PRO A 133 -15.45 14.98 -17.27
N GLU A 134 -14.30 14.43 -17.69
CA GLU A 134 -13.98 14.31 -19.11
C GLU A 134 -14.79 13.21 -19.80
N MET A 135 -15.00 12.05 -19.16
CA MET A 135 -15.86 11.01 -19.71
C MET A 135 -17.29 11.53 -19.87
N THR A 136 -17.79 12.31 -18.89
CA THR A 136 -19.10 12.93 -19.00
C THR A 136 -19.14 13.94 -20.16
N ALA A 137 -18.15 14.82 -20.28
CA ALA A 137 -18.07 15.78 -21.36
C ALA A 137 -17.98 15.08 -22.73
N ASN A 138 -17.14 14.05 -22.85
CA ASN A 138 -16.93 13.31 -24.09
C ASN A 138 -18.10 12.38 -24.45
N LEU A 139 -19.00 12.04 -23.52
CA LEU A 139 -20.26 11.34 -23.80
C LEU A 139 -21.41 12.29 -24.09
N VAL A 140 -21.58 13.32 -23.25
CA VAL A 140 -22.69 14.27 -23.35
C VAL A 140 -22.54 15.16 -24.59
N GLY A 141 -21.30 15.56 -24.93
CA GLY A 141 -21.02 16.38 -26.10
C GLY A 141 -21.52 15.78 -27.42
N PRO A 142 -21.07 14.59 -27.80
CA PRO A 142 -21.58 13.89 -28.98
C PRO A 142 -23.08 13.67 -28.97
N ILE A 143 -23.68 13.38 -27.82
CA ILE A 143 -25.13 13.18 -27.70
C ILE A 143 -25.88 14.50 -28.06
N ILE A 144 -25.45 15.63 -27.49
CA ILE A 144 -26.05 16.94 -27.78
C ILE A 144 -25.87 17.30 -29.25
N LEU A 145 -24.65 17.12 -29.78
CA LEU A 145 -24.36 17.36 -31.22
C LEU A 145 -25.22 16.47 -32.10
N PHE A 146 -25.32 15.18 -31.77
CA PHE A 146 -26.09 14.22 -32.55
C PHE A 146 -27.61 14.52 -32.51
N VAL A 147 -28.15 14.89 -31.33
CA VAL A 147 -29.56 15.34 -31.21
C VAL A 147 -29.80 16.58 -32.09
N TYR A 148 -28.85 17.52 -32.10
CA TYR A 148 -28.97 18.69 -32.97
C TYR A 148 -28.89 18.30 -34.46
N MET A 149 -28.02 17.37 -34.84
CA MET A 149 -27.98 16.83 -36.22
C MET A 149 -29.31 16.16 -36.62
N LEU A 150 -29.93 15.37 -35.70
CA LEU A 150 -31.24 14.76 -35.96
C LEU A 150 -32.35 15.77 -36.21
N ILE A 151 -32.32 16.94 -35.56
CA ILE A 151 -33.29 18.04 -35.78
C ILE A 151 -33.09 18.64 -37.17
N LEU A 152 -31.85 18.72 -37.67
CA LEU A 152 -31.53 19.25 -38.97
C LEU A 152 -31.97 18.32 -40.12
N ASP A 153 -31.51 17.08 -40.11
CA ASP A 153 -31.97 16.02 -41.01
C ASP A 153 -31.69 14.64 -40.36
N TYR A 154 -32.76 13.94 -39.99
CA TYR A 154 -32.66 12.66 -39.30
C TYR A 154 -32.03 11.55 -40.15
N ARG A 155 -32.25 11.57 -41.48
CA ARG A 155 -31.77 10.54 -42.42
C ARG A 155 -30.25 10.56 -42.49
N LEU A 156 -29.69 11.73 -42.77
CA LEU A 156 -28.24 11.88 -42.92
C LEU A 156 -27.52 11.70 -41.57
N SER A 157 -28.16 12.12 -40.47
CA SER A 157 -27.64 11.92 -39.13
C SER A 157 -27.53 10.42 -38.74
N LEU A 158 -28.54 9.62 -39.06
CA LEU A 158 -28.48 8.16 -38.83
C LEU A 158 -27.44 7.49 -39.73
N ILE A 159 -27.32 7.91 -41.00
CA ILE A 159 -26.30 7.43 -41.92
C ILE A 159 -24.88 7.72 -41.41
N SER A 160 -24.68 8.83 -40.70
CA SER A 160 -23.38 9.20 -40.12
C SER A 160 -22.89 8.25 -39.05
N LEU A 161 -23.76 7.46 -38.41
CA LEU A 161 -23.41 6.48 -37.42
C LEU A 161 -22.89 5.15 -38.01
N ILE A 162 -23.08 4.88 -39.29
CA ILE A 162 -22.70 3.61 -39.94
C ILE A 162 -21.20 3.29 -39.70
N PRO A 163 -20.25 4.22 -39.96
CA PRO A 163 -18.84 3.94 -39.68
C PRO A 163 -18.53 3.65 -38.21
N LEU A 164 -19.21 4.36 -37.31
CA LEU A 164 -19.05 4.14 -35.88
C LEU A 164 -19.51 2.73 -35.45
N VAL A 165 -20.64 2.26 -35.99
CA VAL A 165 -21.15 0.90 -35.70
C VAL A 165 -20.20 -0.16 -36.28
N ILE A 166 -19.69 0.02 -37.49
CA ILE A 166 -18.73 -0.90 -38.10
C ILE A 166 -17.42 -0.92 -37.30
N GLY A 167 -16.87 0.24 -36.97
CA GLY A 167 -15.65 0.31 -36.14
C GLY A 167 -15.83 -0.28 -34.75
N GLY A 168 -16.98 -0.01 -34.11
CA GLY A 168 -17.34 -0.61 -32.82
C GLY A 168 -17.42 -2.14 -32.87
N PHE A 169 -17.95 -2.70 -33.97
CA PHE A 169 -17.97 -4.17 -34.16
C PHE A 169 -16.54 -4.76 -34.17
N PHE A 170 -15.61 -4.17 -34.91
CA PHE A 170 -14.22 -4.60 -34.94
C PHE A 170 -13.52 -4.42 -33.59
N MET A 171 -13.92 -3.44 -32.77
CA MET A 171 -13.35 -3.23 -31.43
C MET A 171 -13.77 -4.31 -30.41
N THR A 172 -14.88 -5.01 -30.63
CA THR A 172 -15.36 -6.03 -29.69
C THR A 172 -14.37 -7.18 -29.46
N GLY A 173 -13.60 -7.56 -30.47
CA GLY A 173 -12.56 -8.61 -30.40
C GLY A 173 -11.42 -8.22 -29.45
N PRO A 174 -10.71 -7.11 -29.69
CA PRO A 174 -9.70 -6.56 -28.78
C PRO A 174 -10.18 -6.43 -27.33
N MET A 175 -11.38 -5.88 -27.11
CA MET A 175 -11.98 -5.74 -25.77
C MET A 175 -12.17 -7.09 -25.05
N LYS A 176 -12.65 -8.10 -25.74
CA LYS A 176 -12.78 -9.47 -25.16
C LYS A 176 -11.41 -10.06 -24.81
N ARG A 177 -10.44 -9.94 -25.72
CA ARG A 177 -9.06 -10.44 -25.50
C ARG A 177 -8.39 -9.71 -24.33
N MET A 178 -8.61 -8.42 -24.16
CA MET A 178 -8.07 -7.63 -23.07
C MET A 178 -8.45 -8.19 -21.70
N LYS A 179 -9.71 -8.57 -21.47
CA LYS A 179 -10.16 -9.14 -20.19
C LYS A 179 -9.39 -10.40 -19.77
N VAL A 180 -8.90 -11.18 -20.74
CA VAL A 180 -8.15 -12.41 -20.49
C VAL A 180 -6.65 -12.13 -20.42
N LYS A 181 -6.13 -11.32 -21.34
CA LYS A 181 -4.69 -11.07 -21.51
C LYS A 181 -4.11 -10.11 -20.47
N PHE A 182 -4.88 -9.11 -20.03
CA PHE A 182 -4.41 -8.09 -19.10
C PHE A 182 -3.97 -8.66 -17.75
N PRO A 183 -4.74 -9.55 -17.07
CA PRO A 183 -4.29 -10.15 -15.80
C PRO A 183 -3.00 -10.96 -15.96
N GLN A 184 -2.82 -11.64 -17.09
CA GLN A 184 -1.58 -12.38 -17.39
C GLN A 184 -0.40 -11.43 -17.61
N ALA A 185 -0.61 -10.32 -18.30
CA ALA A 185 0.41 -9.29 -18.50
C ALA A 185 0.88 -8.68 -17.17
N VAL A 186 -0.05 -8.42 -16.25
CA VAL A 186 0.25 -7.95 -14.89
C VAL A 186 1.11 -8.96 -14.14
N LYS A 187 0.73 -10.26 -14.17
CA LYS A 187 1.51 -11.33 -13.52
C LYS A 187 2.93 -11.44 -14.08
N ILE A 188 3.08 -11.43 -15.41
CA ILE A 188 4.42 -11.46 -16.06
C ILE A 188 5.23 -10.21 -15.68
N GLY A 189 4.58 -9.05 -15.55
CA GLY A 189 5.21 -7.82 -15.06
C GLY A 189 5.72 -7.94 -13.63
N GLN A 190 4.93 -8.55 -12.74
CA GLN A 190 5.32 -8.83 -11.35
C GLN A 190 6.50 -9.81 -11.28
N ASP A 191 6.48 -10.90 -12.06
CA ASP A 191 7.59 -11.85 -12.12
C ASP A 191 8.90 -11.17 -12.56
N MET A 192 8.84 -10.27 -13.54
CA MET A 192 9.98 -9.48 -13.97
C MET A 192 10.48 -8.54 -12.85
N ASN A 193 9.60 -7.81 -12.20
CA ASN A 193 9.96 -6.91 -11.10
C ASN A 193 10.58 -7.68 -9.92
N ASN A 194 10.02 -8.82 -9.56
CA ASN A 194 10.57 -9.69 -8.51
C ASN A 194 11.99 -10.14 -8.84
N SER A 195 12.28 -10.48 -10.11
CA SER A 195 13.63 -10.88 -10.53
C SER A 195 14.63 -9.73 -10.47
N VAL A 196 14.20 -8.48 -10.69
CA VAL A 196 15.06 -7.28 -10.48
C VAL A 196 15.39 -7.10 -9.01
N VAL A 197 14.39 -7.17 -8.14
CA VAL A 197 14.57 -7.02 -6.68
C VAL A 197 15.48 -8.12 -6.14
N GLU A 198 15.28 -9.37 -6.56
CA GLU A 198 16.14 -10.51 -6.19
C GLU A 198 17.59 -10.28 -6.66
N TYR A 199 17.79 -9.78 -7.89
CA TYR A 199 19.12 -9.48 -8.44
C TYR A 199 19.82 -8.37 -7.63
N ILE A 200 19.10 -7.29 -7.29
CA ILE A 200 19.66 -6.16 -6.52
C ILE A 200 20.00 -6.59 -5.09
N ASN A 201 19.07 -7.28 -4.42
CA ASN A 201 19.29 -7.74 -3.04
C ASN A 201 20.40 -8.78 -2.93
N GLY A 202 20.56 -9.63 -3.96
CA GLY A 202 21.59 -10.66 -4.03
C GLY A 202 22.91 -10.22 -4.67
N ILE A 203 23.09 -8.92 -4.97
CA ILE A 203 24.22 -8.43 -5.78
C ILE A 203 25.59 -8.76 -5.15
N GLU A 204 25.68 -8.72 -3.83
CA GLU A 204 26.89 -9.06 -3.07
C GLU A 204 27.26 -10.53 -3.29
N VAL A 205 26.31 -11.44 -3.12
CA VAL A 205 26.50 -12.89 -3.35
C VAL A 205 26.86 -13.15 -4.80
N ILE A 206 26.14 -12.52 -5.75
CA ILE A 206 26.38 -12.65 -7.18
C ILE A 206 27.81 -12.25 -7.55
N LYS A 207 28.31 -11.13 -6.98
CA LYS A 207 29.67 -10.64 -7.20
C LYS A 207 30.70 -11.55 -6.55
N THR A 208 30.49 -11.95 -5.30
CA THR A 208 31.43 -12.79 -4.53
C THR A 208 31.65 -14.15 -5.20
N PHE A 209 30.57 -14.77 -5.69
CA PHE A 209 30.62 -16.09 -6.32
C PHE A 209 30.71 -16.03 -7.86
N ASN A 210 30.91 -14.85 -8.45
CA ASN A 210 30.99 -14.64 -9.90
C ASN A 210 29.82 -15.27 -10.69
N GLN A 211 28.60 -15.22 -10.14
CA GLN A 211 27.38 -15.78 -10.75
C GLN A 211 26.61 -14.75 -11.60
N GLY A 212 27.27 -13.68 -12.04
CA GLY A 212 26.63 -12.59 -12.78
C GLY A 212 25.88 -13.05 -14.03
N GLU A 213 26.46 -13.95 -14.81
CA GLU A 213 25.84 -14.45 -16.05
C GLU A 213 24.56 -15.26 -15.79
N LYS A 214 24.55 -16.13 -14.77
CA LYS A 214 23.40 -16.99 -14.45
C LYS A 214 22.24 -16.21 -13.87
N SER A 215 22.52 -15.27 -12.97
CA SER A 215 21.50 -14.40 -12.38
C SER A 215 20.93 -13.41 -13.40
N TYR A 216 21.80 -12.89 -14.30
CA TYR A 216 21.38 -12.04 -15.42
C TYR A 216 20.48 -12.78 -16.41
N ARG A 217 20.71 -14.08 -16.65
CA ARG A 217 19.86 -14.89 -17.55
C ARG A 217 18.41 -14.93 -17.04
N LYS A 218 18.17 -15.16 -15.75
CA LYS A 218 16.81 -15.18 -15.17
C LYS A 218 16.07 -13.86 -15.43
N TYR A 219 16.72 -12.74 -15.17
CA TYR A 219 16.16 -11.41 -15.44
C TYR A 219 15.90 -11.22 -16.95
N ARG A 220 16.89 -11.48 -17.78
CA ARG A 220 16.79 -11.40 -19.24
C ARG A 220 15.62 -12.23 -19.77
N ASP A 221 15.48 -13.47 -19.31
CA ASP A 221 14.44 -14.38 -19.78
C ASP A 221 13.04 -13.87 -19.39
N ASN A 222 12.88 -13.26 -18.21
CA ASN A 222 11.64 -12.58 -17.80
C ASN A 222 11.35 -11.33 -18.65
N VAL A 223 12.37 -10.56 -19.02
CA VAL A 223 12.23 -9.42 -19.95
C VAL A 223 11.74 -9.89 -21.32
N TYR A 224 12.38 -10.95 -21.89
CA TYR A 224 11.95 -11.51 -23.17
C TYR A 224 10.54 -12.11 -23.08
N LYS A 225 10.20 -12.81 -21.99
CA LYS A 225 8.86 -13.35 -21.76
C LYS A 225 7.80 -12.23 -21.78
N LYS A 226 8.09 -11.11 -21.11
CA LYS A 226 7.21 -9.93 -21.12
C LYS A 226 7.10 -9.32 -22.51
N ALA A 227 8.23 -9.08 -23.18
CA ALA A 227 8.26 -8.49 -24.51
C ALA A 227 7.50 -9.34 -25.54
N ASN A 228 7.77 -10.65 -25.57
CA ASN A 228 7.09 -11.58 -26.48
C ASN A 228 5.59 -11.65 -26.19
N TYR A 229 5.19 -11.68 -24.91
CA TYR A 229 3.78 -11.69 -24.54
C TYR A 229 3.04 -10.45 -25.07
N TYR A 230 3.62 -9.26 -24.93
CA TYR A 230 3.03 -8.03 -25.46
C TYR A 230 3.06 -8.00 -26.99
N TYR A 231 4.14 -8.48 -27.60
CA TYR A 231 4.25 -8.58 -29.05
C TYR A 231 3.14 -9.46 -29.65
N ASP A 232 2.93 -10.65 -29.09
CA ASP A 232 1.90 -11.59 -29.53
C ASP A 232 0.49 -10.99 -29.29
N TRP A 233 0.26 -10.41 -28.10
CA TRP A 233 -1.01 -9.79 -27.78
C TRP A 233 -1.32 -8.60 -28.70
N MET A 234 -0.35 -7.74 -28.95
CA MET A 234 -0.51 -6.63 -29.92
C MET A 234 -0.75 -7.16 -31.34
N GLY A 235 0.00 -8.18 -31.77
CA GLY A 235 -0.18 -8.81 -33.08
C GLY A 235 -1.59 -9.35 -33.30
N GLU A 236 -2.18 -10.00 -32.28
CA GLU A 236 -3.56 -10.49 -32.32
C GLU A 236 -4.61 -9.36 -32.47
N ASN A 237 -4.31 -8.16 -31.97
CA ASN A 237 -5.24 -7.04 -31.95
C ASN A 237 -5.03 -6.05 -33.08
N THR A 238 -3.83 -5.97 -33.68
CA THR A 238 -3.40 -4.91 -34.59
C THR A 238 -4.36 -4.75 -35.77
N ARG A 239 -4.81 -5.82 -36.40
CA ARG A 239 -5.72 -5.77 -37.56
C ARG A 239 -7.07 -5.17 -37.17
N ASP A 240 -7.72 -5.75 -36.14
CA ASP A 240 -9.06 -5.35 -35.73
C ASP A 240 -9.04 -3.92 -35.16
N TYR A 241 -7.98 -3.58 -34.42
CA TYR A 241 -7.77 -2.22 -33.89
C TYR A 241 -7.54 -1.20 -35.02
N ALA A 242 -6.68 -1.54 -36.01
CA ALA A 242 -6.42 -0.66 -37.15
C ALA A 242 -7.68 -0.38 -37.98
N ILE A 243 -8.48 -1.43 -38.24
CA ILE A 243 -9.77 -1.27 -38.96
C ILE A 243 -10.72 -0.36 -38.15
N SER A 244 -10.87 -0.64 -36.86
CA SER A 244 -11.74 0.16 -35.98
C SER A 244 -11.31 1.62 -35.95
N MET A 245 -10.03 1.90 -35.71
CA MET A 245 -9.48 3.26 -35.61
C MET A 245 -9.47 4.02 -36.93
N SER A 246 -9.47 3.31 -38.08
CA SER A 246 -9.53 3.94 -39.40
C SER A 246 -10.96 4.22 -39.82
N ILE A 247 -11.92 3.35 -39.52
CA ILE A 247 -13.31 3.48 -40.02
C ILE A 247 -14.19 4.28 -39.05
N ALA A 248 -14.12 3.99 -37.74
CA ALA A 248 -15.01 4.64 -36.77
C ALA A 248 -14.99 6.16 -36.79
N PRO A 249 -13.83 6.86 -36.93
CA PRO A 249 -13.79 8.32 -36.93
C PRO A 249 -14.24 8.99 -38.24
N VAL A 250 -14.50 8.23 -39.29
CA VAL A 250 -14.70 8.80 -40.64
C VAL A 250 -16.19 8.84 -41.02
N GLY A 251 -17.04 9.42 -40.15
CA GLY A 251 -18.47 9.66 -40.49
C GLY A 251 -18.68 10.44 -41.76
N ILE A 252 -17.71 11.25 -42.14
CA ILE A 252 -17.75 12.02 -43.39
C ILE A 252 -17.80 11.14 -44.65
N LEU A 253 -17.27 9.92 -44.62
CA LEU A 253 -17.34 8.96 -45.74
C LEU A 253 -18.77 8.56 -46.11
N THR A 254 -19.69 8.61 -45.16
CA THR A 254 -21.10 8.33 -45.43
C THR A 254 -21.89 9.61 -45.62
N ILE A 255 -21.58 10.67 -44.88
CA ILE A 255 -22.30 11.96 -44.99
C ILE A 255 -22.15 12.58 -46.37
N ILE A 256 -20.95 12.60 -46.98
CA ILE A 256 -20.72 13.26 -48.27
C ILE A 256 -21.51 12.60 -49.41
N PRO A 257 -21.38 11.28 -49.72
CA PRO A 257 -22.06 10.70 -50.85
C PRO A 257 -23.60 10.71 -50.71
N PHE A 258 -24.10 10.38 -49.53
CA PHE A 258 -25.55 10.39 -49.31
C PHE A 258 -26.12 11.80 -49.20
N GLY A 259 -25.39 12.74 -48.62
CA GLY A 259 -25.80 14.15 -48.56
C GLY A 259 -25.82 14.80 -49.93
N LEU A 260 -24.81 14.56 -50.77
CA LEU A 260 -24.84 15.01 -52.19
C LEU A 260 -26.03 14.42 -52.92
N TYR A 261 -26.30 13.11 -52.76
CA TYR A 261 -27.47 12.49 -53.38
C TYR A 261 -28.78 13.17 -52.95
N PHE A 262 -28.97 13.47 -51.67
CA PHE A 262 -30.15 14.14 -51.14
C PHE A 262 -30.26 15.60 -51.63
N CYS A 263 -29.13 16.31 -51.74
CA CYS A 263 -29.10 17.66 -52.28
C CYS A 263 -29.44 17.68 -53.80
N MET A 264 -28.86 16.76 -54.59
CA MET A 264 -29.16 16.66 -56.03
C MET A 264 -30.63 16.34 -56.30
N ASN A 265 -31.26 15.56 -55.42
CA ASN A 265 -32.68 15.26 -55.51
C ASN A 265 -33.59 16.36 -54.91
N GLY A 266 -33.02 17.49 -54.50
CA GLY A 266 -33.79 18.61 -53.92
C GLY A 266 -34.43 18.31 -52.56
N SER A 267 -34.06 17.19 -51.91
CA SER A 267 -34.65 16.75 -50.63
C SER A 267 -33.89 17.23 -49.40
N LEU A 268 -32.71 17.85 -49.56
CA LEU A 268 -31.87 18.41 -48.50
C LEU A 268 -31.31 19.77 -48.98
N ASP A 269 -31.40 20.77 -48.12
CA ASP A 269 -30.80 22.08 -48.36
C ASP A 269 -29.27 22.03 -48.28
N GLY A 270 -28.55 22.74 -49.17
CA GLY A 270 -27.10 22.74 -49.22
C GLY A 270 -26.44 23.31 -47.95
N GLY A 271 -27.07 24.30 -47.33
CA GLY A 271 -26.61 24.87 -46.06
C GLY A 271 -26.75 23.89 -44.90
N VAL A 272 -27.85 23.14 -44.85
CA VAL A 272 -28.08 22.09 -43.88
C VAL A 272 -27.04 20.95 -44.06
N PHE A 273 -26.80 20.56 -45.32
CA PHE A 273 -25.79 19.55 -45.65
C PHE A 273 -24.39 19.94 -45.14
N LEU A 274 -23.97 21.17 -45.43
CA LEU A 274 -22.68 21.68 -44.95
C LEU A 274 -22.60 21.73 -43.43
N THR A 275 -23.69 22.13 -42.77
CA THR A 275 -23.78 22.14 -41.31
C THR A 275 -23.57 20.74 -40.72
N LEU A 276 -24.22 19.73 -41.31
CA LEU A 276 -24.08 18.33 -40.88
C LEU A 276 -22.65 17.80 -41.06
N ILE A 277 -21.93 18.20 -42.11
CA ILE A 277 -20.52 17.89 -42.30
C ILE A 277 -19.70 18.45 -41.13
N ILE A 278 -19.86 19.74 -40.81
CA ILE A 278 -19.10 20.41 -39.74
C ILE A 278 -19.38 19.78 -38.37
N LEU A 279 -20.65 19.50 -38.06
CA LEU A 279 -21.05 18.87 -36.79
C LEU A 279 -20.51 17.45 -36.65
N SER A 280 -20.40 16.71 -37.75
CA SER A 280 -19.89 15.33 -37.71
C SER A 280 -18.45 15.22 -37.19
N PHE A 281 -17.60 16.22 -37.48
CA PHE A 281 -16.24 16.26 -36.93
C PHE A 281 -16.22 16.36 -35.39
N GLY A 282 -17.14 17.17 -34.82
CA GLY A 282 -17.22 17.35 -33.35
C GLY A 282 -17.74 16.12 -32.62
N THR A 283 -18.55 15.28 -33.30
CA THR A 283 -19.21 14.13 -32.68
C THR A 283 -18.24 12.97 -32.46
N ILE A 284 -17.44 12.63 -33.46
CA ILE A 284 -16.68 11.38 -33.52
C ILE A 284 -15.42 11.44 -32.63
N GLN A 285 -14.73 12.60 -32.65
CA GLN A 285 -13.47 12.77 -31.91
C GLN A 285 -13.63 12.55 -30.40
N ASN A 286 -14.74 12.98 -29.83
CA ASN A 286 -15.06 12.81 -28.42
C ASN A 286 -15.38 11.35 -28.07
N ILE A 287 -16.07 10.61 -28.94
CA ILE A 287 -16.38 9.19 -28.74
C ILE A 287 -15.08 8.35 -28.69
N MET A 288 -14.12 8.68 -29.57
CA MET A 288 -12.82 7.99 -29.57
C MET A 288 -12.05 8.18 -28.25
N ARG A 289 -12.14 9.35 -27.63
CA ARG A 289 -11.55 9.59 -26.29
C ARG A 289 -12.19 8.73 -25.19
N VAL A 290 -13.50 8.48 -25.26
CA VAL A 290 -14.16 7.60 -24.28
C VAL A 290 -13.59 6.18 -24.32
N MET A 291 -13.18 5.69 -25.49
CA MET A 291 -12.61 4.34 -25.63
C MET A 291 -11.24 4.21 -24.95
N THR A 292 -10.46 5.30 -24.84
CA THR A 292 -9.17 5.27 -24.14
C THR A 292 -9.30 5.14 -22.61
N PHE A 293 -10.44 5.54 -22.03
CA PHE A 293 -10.69 5.37 -20.59
C PHE A 293 -10.92 3.92 -20.15
N GLU A 294 -11.14 2.98 -21.07
CA GLU A 294 -11.32 1.57 -20.70
C GLU A 294 -10.06 0.99 -20.07
N ASP A 295 -8.88 1.32 -20.57
CA ASP A 295 -7.59 0.90 -20.02
C ASP A 295 -7.39 1.45 -18.59
N ASP A 296 -7.75 2.71 -18.38
CA ASP A 296 -7.63 3.38 -17.08
C ASP A 296 -8.59 2.77 -16.05
N ILE A 297 -9.82 2.44 -16.45
CA ILE A 297 -10.79 1.73 -15.59
C ILE A 297 -10.27 0.35 -15.22
N GLY A 298 -9.67 -0.38 -16.15
CA GLY A 298 -9.05 -1.69 -15.92
C GLY A 298 -7.94 -1.62 -14.87
N ARG A 299 -7.00 -0.68 -15.03
CA ARG A 299 -5.92 -0.44 -14.07
C ARG A 299 -6.46 -0.07 -12.70
N MET A 300 -7.38 0.89 -12.64
CA MET A 300 -7.99 1.32 -11.40
C MET A 300 -8.72 0.18 -10.68
N SER A 301 -9.40 -0.69 -11.42
CA SER A 301 -10.05 -1.86 -10.83
C SER A 301 -9.07 -2.80 -10.13
N THR A 302 -7.90 -3.03 -10.74
CA THR A 302 -6.84 -3.87 -10.14
C THR A 302 -6.27 -3.23 -8.88
N ILE A 303 -5.94 -1.93 -8.93
CA ILE A 303 -5.42 -1.19 -7.77
C ILE A 303 -6.43 -1.22 -6.60
N PHE A 304 -7.70 -0.96 -6.87
CA PHE A 304 -8.73 -0.99 -5.82
C PHE A 304 -9.00 -2.40 -5.28
N GLU A 305 -8.74 -3.46 -6.03
CA GLU A 305 -8.79 -4.84 -5.54
C GLU A 305 -7.63 -5.11 -4.57
N GLU A 306 -6.41 -4.68 -4.87
CA GLU A 306 -5.26 -4.79 -3.97
C GLU A 306 -5.47 -3.99 -2.67
N ILE A 307 -5.95 -2.73 -2.78
CA ILE A 307 -6.32 -1.91 -1.62
C ILE A 307 -7.38 -2.60 -0.78
N LYS A 308 -8.40 -3.17 -1.42
CA LYS A 308 -9.48 -3.90 -0.73
C LYS A 308 -8.95 -5.11 0.02
N ASN A 309 -8.02 -5.87 -0.56
CA ASN A 309 -7.42 -7.03 0.10
C ASN A 309 -6.73 -6.64 1.41
N ILE A 310 -5.96 -5.54 1.42
CA ILE A 310 -5.37 -5.03 2.67
C ILE A 310 -6.45 -4.57 3.65
N LEU A 311 -7.43 -3.76 3.20
CA LEU A 311 -8.48 -3.22 4.07
C LEU A 311 -9.41 -4.30 4.63
N SER A 312 -9.56 -5.44 3.96
CA SER A 312 -10.35 -6.59 4.42
C SER A 312 -9.55 -7.63 5.20
N ALA A 313 -8.23 -7.46 5.35
CA ALA A 313 -7.39 -8.34 6.15
C ALA A 313 -7.87 -8.39 7.60
N ARG A 314 -7.50 -9.47 8.31
CA ARG A 314 -7.82 -9.66 9.74
C ARG A 314 -7.29 -8.48 10.57
N GLU A 315 -8.04 -8.08 11.58
CA GLU A 315 -7.60 -7.15 12.61
C GLU A 315 -7.44 -7.88 13.94
N LEU A 316 -6.56 -7.36 14.79
CA LEU A 316 -6.46 -7.81 16.17
C LEU A 316 -7.79 -7.54 16.89
N SER A 317 -8.28 -8.51 17.64
CA SER A 317 -9.56 -8.44 18.35
C SER A 317 -9.44 -7.81 19.72
N HIS A 318 -8.84 -6.60 19.80
CA HIS A 318 -8.74 -5.85 21.04
C HIS A 318 -9.94 -4.93 21.25
N LYS A 319 -10.48 -4.92 22.49
CA LYS A 319 -11.52 -3.98 22.88
C LYS A 319 -10.88 -2.66 23.33
N ASN A 320 -11.61 -1.56 23.13
CA ASN A 320 -11.13 -0.23 23.55
C ASN A 320 -11.53 0.07 25.02
N GLU A 321 -11.36 -0.90 25.91
CA GLU A 321 -11.70 -0.72 27.32
C GLU A 321 -10.44 -0.34 28.11
N ASN A 322 -10.57 0.74 28.91
CA ASN A 322 -9.51 1.21 29.79
C ASN A 322 -9.69 0.53 31.17
N LEU A 323 -9.28 -0.73 31.24
CA LEU A 323 -9.44 -1.54 32.46
C LEU A 323 -8.29 -1.28 33.43
N ASP A 324 -8.62 -1.19 34.75
CA ASP A 324 -7.62 -1.09 35.81
C ASP A 324 -6.99 -2.45 36.09
N ILE A 325 -5.68 -2.52 35.94
CA ILE A 325 -4.87 -3.70 36.22
C ILE A 325 -4.39 -3.60 37.67
N LYS A 326 -4.78 -4.55 38.51
CA LYS A 326 -4.46 -4.53 39.96
C LYS A 326 -3.07 -5.07 40.28
N ASN A 327 -2.56 -5.98 39.48
CA ASN A 327 -1.22 -6.55 39.55
C ASN A 327 -0.75 -6.93 38.16
N TYR A 328 0.51 -7.30 37.99
CA TYR A 328 1.12 -7.62 36.70
C TYR A 328 1.48 -9.12 36.55
N ASN A 329 0.77 -10.01 37.28
CA ASN A 329 0.86 -11.43 37.03
C ASN A 329 0.41 -11.76 35.63
N ILE A 330 1.14 -12.66 34.94
CA ILE A 330 0.79 -13.10 33.58
C ILE A 330 0.33 -14.54 33.66
N GLU A 331 -0.85 -14.82 33.17
CA GLU A 331 -1.44 -16.16 33.13
C GLU A 331 -1.79 -16.54 31.69
N ILE A 332 -1.21 -17.63 31.23
CA ILE A 332 -1.47 -18.25 29.90
C ILE A 332 -2.22 -19.56 30.18
N LYS A 333 -3.45 -19.69 29.63
CA LYS A 333 -4.32 -20.86 29.85
C LYS A 333 -4.72 -21.51 28.53
N ASN A 334 -4.35 -22.79 28.38
CA ASN A 334 -4.75 -23.67 27.26
C ASN A 334 -4.56 -23.00 25.90
N VAL A 335 -3.42 -22.34 25.69
CA VAL A 335 -3.18 -21.56 24.49
C VAL A 335 -2.70 -22.45 23.36
N ASP A 336 -3.46 -22.43 22.26
CA ASP A 336 -3.06 -22.93 20.96
C ASP A 336 -2.80 -21.77 20.00
N PHE A 337 -1.81 -21.94 19.11
CA PHE A 337 -1.49 -20.93 18.13
C PHE A 337 -0.81 -21.49 16.88
N SER A 338 -1.19 -20.94 15.72
CA SER A 338 -0.64 -21.23 14.39
C SER A 338 -0.42 -19.94 13.61
N TYR A 339 0.73 -19.77 12.99
CA TYR A 339 0.93 -18.65 12.03
C TYR A 339 0.15 -18.86 10.73
N GLU A 340 0.08 -20.13 10.30
CA GLU A 340 -0.67 -20.59 9.13
C GLU A 340 -1.63 -21.70 9.59
N LYS A 341 -2.81 -21.79 8.96
CA LYS A 341 -3.87 -22.73 9.39
C LYS A 341 -3.46 -24.19 9.50
N ASP A 342 -2.43 -24.60 8.74
CA ASP A 342 -2.02 -26.01 8.65
C ASP A 342 -0.77 -26.34 9.48
N LYS A 343 -0.18 -25.36 10.19
CA LYS A 343 1.05 -25.57 10.97
C LYS A 343 0.92 -25.01 12.38
N GLN A 344 0.47 -25.86 13.30
CA GLN A 344 0.42 -25.53 14.73
C GLN A 344 1.82 -25.31 15.29
N VAL A 345 2.01 -24.22 16.02
CA VAL A 345 3.29 -23.81 16.64
C VAL A 345 3.25 -23.96 18.14
N LEU A 346 2.11 -23.69 18.78
CA LEU A 346 1.89 -23.89 20.21
C LEU A 346 0.69 -24.77 20.41
N ASN A 347 0.80 -25.71 21.35
CA ASN A 347 -0.22 -26.69 21.70
C ASN A 347 -0.43 -26.71 23.22
N ASN A 348 -1.63 -26.30 23.66
CA ASN A 348 -2.07 -26.34 25.06
C ASN A 348 -1.07 -25.73 26.05
N ILE A 349 -0.50 -24.57 25.77
CA ILE A 349 0.45 -23.89 26.65
C ILE A 349 -0.26 -23.36 27.89
N ASN A 350 0.31 -23.72 29.06
CA ASN A 350 -0.14 -23.27 30.38
C ASN A 350 1.04 -22.74 31.17
N ILE A 351 1.13 -21.42 31.37
CA ILE A 351 2.23 -20.74 32.06
C ILE A 351 1.66 -19.71 33.04
N ASN A 352 2.22 -19.67 34.24
CA ASN A 352 1.94 -18.62 35.22
C ASN A 352 3.25 -17.95 35.63
N ILE A 353 3.30 -16.61 35.52
CA ILE A 353 4.44 -15.73 35.82
C ILE A 353 3.98 -14.74 36.88
N GLU A 354 4.64 -14.74 38.02
CA GLU A 354 4.34 -13.84 39.14
C GLU A 354 4.95 -12.45 38.91
N GLU A 355 4.28 -11.42 39.43
CA GLU A 355 4.77 -10.05 39.36
C GLU A 355 6.11 -9.93 40.09
N GLY A 356 7.08 -9.24 39.46
CA GLY A 356 8.41 -9.01 39.98
C GLY A 356 9.38 -10.20 39.86
N SER A 357 8.94 -11.34 39.29
CA SER A 357 9.80 -12.49 39.06
C SER A 357 10.60 -12.40 37.77
N VAL A 358 11.76 -13.06 37.75
CA VAL A 358 12.63 -13.22 36.59
C VAL A 358 12.43 -14.61 35.99
N ASN A 359 12.00 -14.67 34.74
CA ASN A 359 11.59 -15.91 34.09
C ASN A 359 12.31 -16.11 32.76
N ALA A 360 12.75 -17.34 32.49
CA ALA A 360 13.41 -17.70 31.26
C ALA A 360 12.55 -18.68 30.43
N LEU A 361 12.41 -18.43 29.13
CA LEU A 361 11.88 -19.36 28.13
C LEU A 361 13.06 -20.03 27.42
N VAL A 362 13.20 -21.34 27.54
CA VAL A 362 14.30 -22.13 26.96
C VAL A 362 13.77 -23.28 26.09
N GLY A 363 14.60 -23.80 25.20
CA GLY A 363 14.28 -24.91 24.31
C GLY A 363 14.99 -24.79 22.96
N GLU A 364 14.83 -25.79 22.11
CA GLU A 364 15.42 -25.79 20.77
C GLU A 364 14.96 -24.61 19.88
N SER A 365 15.74 -24.30 18.83
CA SER A 365 15.30 -23.30 17.83
C SER A 365 14.01 -23.76 17.19
N GLY A 366 13.02 -22.85 17.07
CA GLY A 366 11.71 -23.17 16.50
C GLY A 366 10.74 -23.85 17.48
N SER A 367 11.05 -24.02 18.76
CA SER A 367 10.15 -24.65 19.75
C SER A 367 8.94 -23.80 20.16
N GLY A 368 8.88 -22.50 19.78
CA GLY A 368 7.76 -21.60 20.08
C GLY A 368 8.03 -20.51 21.13
N LYS A 369 9.24 -20.38 21.67
CA LYS A 369 9.62 -19.39 22.70
C LYS A 369 9.28 -17.94 22.31
N SER A 370 9.82 -17.48 21.20
CA SER A 370 9.55 -16.10 20.70
C SER A 370 8.08 -15.91 20.31
N THR A 371 7.39 -16.99 19.94
CA THR A 371 5.94 -16.95 19.69
C THR A 371 5.17 -16.64 20.97
N ILE A 372 5.49 -17.30 22.10
CA ILE A 372 4.88 -17.02 23.41
C ILE A 372 5.08 -15.55 23.79
N ALA A 373 6.30 -15.04 23.68
CA ALA A 373 6.62 -13.65 24.01
C ALA A 373 5.85 -12.63 23.12
N LYS A 374 5.73 -12.93 21.83
CA LYS A 374 4.98 -12.10 20.88
C LYS A 374 3.47 -12.14 21.14
N LEU A 375 2.92 -13.29 21.57
CA LEU A 375 1.51 -13.41 21.97
C LEU A 375 1.23 -12.62 23.26
N ILE A 376 2.10 -12.68 24.27
CA ILE A 376 1.98 -11.87 25.49
C ILE A 376 1.99 -10.38 25.13
N SER A 377 2.80 -9.98 24.16
CA SER A 377 2.91 -8.59 23.69
C SER A 377 1.73 -8.13 22.83
N GLY A 378 0.76 -9.00 22.49
CA GLY A 378 -0.40 -8.67 21.68
C GLY A 378 -0.08 -8.46 20.20
N PHE A 379 1.06 -8.99 19.70
CA PHE A 379 1.41 -8.91 18.27
C PHE A 379 0.56 -9.86 17.41
N TRP A 380 -0.04 -10.88 18.03
CA TRP A 380 -1.02 -11.81 17.47
C TRP A 380 -2.08 -12.16 18.50
N ASP A 381 -3.24 -12.55 18.03
CA ASP A 381 -4.28 -13.18 18.84
C ASP A 381 -4.04 -14.68 18.91
N VAL A 382 -4.33 -15.29 20.06
CA VAL A 382 -4.34 -16.76 20.21
C VAL A 382 -5.50 -17.39 19.42
N ASP A 383 -5.30 -18.60 18.89
CA ASP A 383 -6.36 -19.34 18.18
C ASP A 383 -7.38 -19.91 19.18
N SER A 384 -6.90 -20.45 20.31
CA SER A 384 -7.73 -20.90 21.44
C SER A 384 -7.06 -20.57 22.78
N GLY A 385 -7.79 -20.68 23.87
CA GLY A 385 -7.31 -20.33 25.19
C GLY A 385 -7.31 -18.82 25.48
N SER A 386 -6.52 -18.40 26.46
CA SER A 386 -6.46 -16.99 26.88
C SER A 386 -5.11 -16.61 27.47
N ILE A 387 -4.75 -15.34 27.31
CA ILE A 387 -3.62 -14.70 28.00
C ILE A 387 -4.20 -13.54 28.80
N SER A 388 -3.84 -13.47 30.09
CA SER A 388 -4.28 -12.39 30.98
C SER A 388 -3.13 -11.76 31.75
N ILE A 389 -3.26 -10.46 32.02
CA ILE A 389 -2.36 -9.68 32.88
C ILE A 389 -3.20 -9.12 34.02
N GLY A 390 -2.86 -9.45 35.27
CA GLY A 390 -3.60 -9.00 36.45
C GLY A 390 -5.09 -9.40 36.42
N ASN A 391 -5.38 -10.62 35.97
CA ASN A 391 -6.72 -11.18 35.77
C ASN A 391 -7.57 -10.50 34.67
N VAL A 392 -6.99 -9.62 33.85
CA VAL A 392 -7.64 -9.01 32.70
C VAL A 392 -7.13 -9.67 31.42
N ASN A 393 -8.02 -10.22 30.60
CA ASN A 393 -7.63 -10.81 29.32
C ASN A 393 -7.05 -9.70 28.41
N ILE A 394 -5.90 -9.96 27.79
CA ILE A 394 -5.24 -8.98 26.90
C ILE A 394 -6.13 -8.57 25.74
N LYS A 395 -7.04 -9.43 25.25
CA LYS A 395 -8.04 -9.09 24.21
C LYS A 395 -9.06 -8.05 24.69
N ASP A 396 -9.30 -7.92 25.99
CA ASP A 396 -10.21 -6.90 26.53
C ASP A 396 -9.53 -5.54 26.76
N MET A 397 -8.19 -5.50 26.68
CA MET A 397 -7.41 -4.26 26.76
C MET A 397 -7.28 -3.61 25.40
N SER A 398 -7.20 -2.27 25.34
CA SER A 398 -6.75 -1.58 24.15
C SER A 398 -5.27 -1.84 23.89
N LEU A 399 -4.86 -1.86 22.61
CA LEU A 399 -3.43 -1.99 22.25
C LEU A 399 -2.58 -0.88 22.89
N GLU A 400 -3.14 0.33 23.04
CA GLU A 400 -2.48 1.43 23.72
C GLU A 400 -2.21 1.10 25.18
N LYS A 401 -3.22 0.57 25.93
CA LYS A 401 -3.05 0.15 27.32
C LYS A 401 -2.04 -0.98 27.44
N LEU A 402 -2.13 -2.02 26.61
CA LEU A 402 -1.19 -3.13 26.60
C LEU A 402 0.25 -2.64 26.36
N SER A 403 0.41 -1.69 25.43
CA SER A 403 1.72 -1.09 25.16
C SER A 403 2.28 -0.29 26.34
N THR A 404 1.48 0.22 27.27
CA THR A 404 2.00 0.92 28.45
C THR A 404 2.53 -0.05 29.52
N VAL A 405 2.05 -1.29 29.56
CA VAL A 405 2.42 -2.27 30.60
C VAL A 405 3.53 -3.23 30.16
N ILE A 406 3.80 -3.38 28.86
CA ILE A 406 4.85 -4.27 28.34
C ILE A 406 5.90 -3.47 27.59
N SER A 407 7.17 -3.71 27.89
CA SER A 407 8.32 -3.26 27.11
C SER A 407 8.95 -4.46 26.41
N TYR A 408 8.99 -4.48 25.09
CA TYR A 408 9.56 -5.54 24.27
C TYR A 408 10.86 -5.08 23.63
N VAL A 409 11.96 -5.74 23.95
CA VAL A 409 13.27 -5.55 23.31
C VAL A 409 13.47 -6.69 22.33
N ALA A 410 13.34 -6.37 21.04
CA ALA A 410 13.45 -7.36 19.97
C ALA A 410 14.93 -7.72 19.68
N GLN A 411 15.13 -8.85 19.04
CA GLN A 411 16.42 -9.28 18.50
C GLN A 411 16.96 -8.26 17.47
N ASP A 412 16.10 -7.80 16.57
CA ASP A 412 16.42 -6.76 15.59
C ASP A 412 16.25 -5.38 16.22
N ASN A 413 17.36 -4.73 16.54
CA ASN A 413 17.40 -3.43 17.19
C ASN A 413 17.22 -2.29 16.18
N PHE A 414 15.99 -2.15 15.65
CA PHE A 414 15.66 -1.15 14.65
C PHE A 414 15.66 0.27 15.24
N LEU A 415 16.38 1.18 14.56
CA LEU A 415 16.38 2.61 14.86
C LEU A 415 15.84 3.40 13.65
N PHE A 416 14.99 4.39 13.93
CA PHE A 416 14.52 5.31 12.90
C PHE A 416 15.62 6.30 12.50
N ASP A 417 15.62 6.75 11.25
CA ASP A 417 16.55 7.77 10.77
C ASP A 417 16.23 9.16 11.35
N MET A 418 16.52 9.30 12.64
CA MET A 418 16.41 10.54 13.43
C MET A 418 17.57 10.61 14.42
N SER A 419 17.61 11.62 15.28
CA SER A 419 18.65 11.73 16.31
C SER A 419 18.61 10.57 17.31
N ILE A 420 19.73 10.31 17.99
CA ILE A 420 19.79 9.30 19.07
C ILE A 420 18.78 9.64 20.16
N LYS A 421 18.73 10.90 20.60
CA LYS A 421 17.77 11.33 21.63
C LYS A 421 16.33 11.13 21.23
N ASP A 422 15.97 11.40 19.97
CA ASP A 422 14.61 11.20 19.49
C ASP A 422 14.25 9.72 19.38
N ASN A 423 15.22 8.87 19.03
CA ASN A 423 15.03 7.42 19.05
C ASN A 423 14.74 6.91 20.47
N ILE A 424 15.40 7.45 21.51
CA ILE A 424 15.14 7.06 22.91
C ILE A 424 13.80 7.63 23.38
N ARG A 425 13.47 8.89 23.00
CA ARG A 425 12.21 9.56 23.35
C ARG A 425 10.96 8.83 22.81
N ILE A 426 11.10 7.90 21.84
CA ILE A 426 10.00 7.03 21.41
C ILE A 426 9.43 6.24 22.60
N GLY A 427 10.26 5.84 23.56
CA GLY A 427 9.80 5.12 24.77
C GLY A 427 8.90 5.96 25.68
N ASN A 428 9.18 7.27 25.78
CA ASN A 428 8.34 8.24 26.50
C ASN A 428 8.44 9.60 25.82
N LYS A 429 7.37 10.01 25.14
CA LYS A 429 7.32 11.27 24.37
C LYS A 429 7.49 12.52 25.22
N ASN A 430 7.20 12.43 26.52
CA ASN A 430 7.28 13.55 27.46
C ASN A 430 8.61 13.61 28.21
N ALA A 431 9.53 12.70 27.93
CA ALA A 431 10.83 12.65 28.60
C ALA A 431 11.67 13.91 28.34
N SER A 432 12.23 14.50 29.39
CA SER A 432 13.17 15.60 29.30
C SER A 432 14.54 15.14 28.76
N ASP A 433 15.37 16.07 28.33
CA ASP A 433 16.73 15.74 27.86
C ASP A 433 17.59 15.20 29.03
N GLU A 434 17.37 15.69 30.26
CA GLU A 434 18.06 15.20 31.47
C GLU A 434 17.69 13.75 31.78
N GLU A 435 16.40 13.39 31.70
CA GLU A 435 15.94 12.00 31.87
C GLU A 435 16.54 11.07 30.83
N ILE A 436 16.64 11.50 29.56
CA ILE A 436 17.28 10.75 28.48
C ILE A 436 18.75 10.52 28.79
N ILE A 437 19.48 11.55 29.25
CA ILE A 437 20.90 11.45 29.61
C ILE A 437 21.09 10.47 30.79
N GLU A 438 20.23 10.54 31.81
CA GLU A 438 20.28 9.65 32.97
C GLU A 438 20.08 8.19 32.56
N VAL A 439 19.06 7.92 31.75
CA VAL A 439 18.80 6.57 31.22
C VAL A 439 19.95 6.08 30.35
N CYS A 440 20.56 6.94 29.54
CA CYS A 440 21.72 6.58 28.72
C CYS A 440 22.96 6.22 29.55
N LYS A 441 23.15 6.84 30.71
CA LYS A 441 24.20 6.46 31.64
C LYS A 441 23.95 5.05 32.21
N LYS A 442 22.70 4.76 32.61
CA LYS A 442 22.29 3.43 33.11
C LYS A 442 22.38 2.35 32.01
N ALA A 443 22.08 2.69 30.77
CA ALA A 443 22.16 1.80 29.62
C ALA A 443 23.55 1.72 28.98
N ALA A 444 24.59 2.27 29.61
CA ALA A 444 25.96 2.34 29.08
C ALA A 444 26.05 2.94 27.68
N CYS A 445 25.17 3.92 27.38
CA CYS A 445 25.13 4.61 26.07
C CYS A 445 25.89 5.93 26.09
N HIS A 446 25.94 6.62 27.22
CA HIS A 446 26.40 8.00 27.34
C HIS A 446 27.80 8.20 26.76
N ASP A 447 28.74 7.34 27.10
CA ASP A 447 30.16 7.51 26.76
C ASP A 447 30.42 7.39 25.24
N PHE A 448 29.78 6.45 24.57
CA PHE A 448 29.93 6.36 23.12
C PHE A 448 29.18 7.49 22.39
N ILE A 449 28.00 7.91 22.88
CA ILE A 449 27.24 9.02 22.32
C ILE A 449 28.07 10.31 22.37
N MET A 450 28.74 10.58 23.50
CA MET A 450 29.57 11.76 23.66
C MET A 450 30.86 11.77 22.81
N LYS A 451 31.24 10.61 22.25
CA LYS A 451 32.35 10.51 21.30
C LYS A 451 31.93 10.83 19.86
N LEU A 452 30.64 10.88 19.57
CA LEU A 452 30.10 11.24 18.25
C LEU A 452 30.16 12.77 18.05
N SER A 453 30.32 13.24 16.81
CA SER A 453 30.49 14.66 16.47
C SER A 453 29.35 15.56 17.00
N ASP A 454 28.12 15.07 16.95
CA ASP A 454 26.91 15.82 17.33
C ASP A 454 26.28 15.27 18.63
N GLY A 455 26.99 14.37 19.34
CA GLY A 455 26.50 13.78 20.59
C GLY A 455 25.11 13.18 20.44
N TYR A 456 24.19 13.57 21.32
CA TYR A 456 22.80 13.09 21.31
C TYR A 456 21.98 13.51 20.08
N ASP A 457 22.39 14.55 19.35
CA ASP A 457 21.75 15.01 18.13
C ASP A 457 22.23 14.27 16.88
N THR A 458 23.20 13.35 17.02
CA THR A 458 23.72 12.53 15.92
C THR A 458 22.60 11.71 15.28
N ARG A 459 22.45 11.83 13.95
CA ARG A 459 21.50 11.00 13.17
C ARG A 459 22.06 9.61 12.94
N VAL A 460 21.25 8.60 13.26
CA VAL A 460 21.70 7.20 13.22
C VAL A 460 21.72 6.58 11.81
N GLY A 461 21.12 7.26 10.82
CA GLY A 461 20.92 6.75 9.47
C GLY A 461 19.81 5.68 9.37
N GLU A 462 19.53 5.24 8.15
CA GLU A 462 18.49 4.23 7.89
C GLU A 462 18.78 2.94 8.66
N ALA A 463 17.80 2.49 9.47
CA ALA A 463 17.89 1.33 10.36
C ALA A 463 19.09 1.36 11.33
N GLY A 464 19.66 2.55 11.60
CA GLY A 464 20.79 2.70 12.51
C GLY A 464 22.15 2.27 11.93
N LYS A 465 22.33 2.30 10.62
CA LYS A 465 23.53 1.82 9.91
C LYS A 465 24.84 2.52 10.30
N HIS A 466 24.76 3.68 10.93
CA HIS A 466 25.95 4.43 11.39
C HIS A 466 26.45 3.94 12.74
N LEU A 467 25.77 3.01 13.39
CA LEU A 467 26.09 2.47 14.71
C LEU A 467 26.41 0.98 14.63
N SER A 468 27.29 0.51 15.54
CA SER A 468 27.56 -0.91 15.72
C SER A 468 26.33 -1.67 16.26
N GLY A 469 26.32 -3.00 16.19
CA GLY A 469 25.24 -3.83 16.71
C GLY A 469 25.00 -3.61 18.21
N GLY A 470 26.08 -3.57 19.00
CA GLY A 470 26.01 -3.36 20.43
C GLY A 470 25.53 -1.94 20.82
N GLU A 471 25.92 -0.91 20.07
CA GLU A 471 25.41 0.45 20.27
C GLU A 471 23.92 0.57 19.99
N ARG A 472 23.42 -0.02 18.88
CA ARG A 472 21.99 -0.08 18.59
C ARG A 472 21.21 -0.79 19.68
N GLN A 473 21.74 -1.89 20.20
CA GLN A 473 21.12 -2.65 21.27
C GLN A 473 21.03 -1.85 22.58
N ARG A 474 22.09 -1.19 23.00
CA ARG A 474 22.06 -0.32 24.19
C ARG A 474 21.07 0.83 24.05
N ILE A 475 20.94 1.43 22.86
CA ILE A 475 19.89 2.44 22.59
C ILE A 475 18.50 1.82 22.72
N SER A 476 18.28 0.57 22.25
CA SER A 476 17.00 -0.13 22.40
C SER A 476 16.69 -0.45 23.88
N ILE A 477 17.70 -0.79 24.68
CA ILE A 477 17.57 -0.96 26.13
C ILE A 477 17.25 0.39 26.80
N ALA A 478 17.93 1.48 26.44
CA ALA A 478 17.63 2.84 26.93
C ALA A 478 16.18 3.24 26.60
N ARG A 479 15.69 2.90 25.39
CA ARG A 479 14.29 3.10 24.99
C ARG A 479 13.32 2.31 25.89
N ALA A 480 13.67 1.08 26.27
CA ALA A 480 12.89 0.26 27.20
C ALA A 480 12.92 0.82 28.63
N MET A 481 14.07 1.34 29.09
CA MET A 481 14.22 1.97 30.42
C MET A 481 13.37 3.23 30.57
N ILE A 482 13.42 4.15 29.58
CA ILE A 482 12.66 5.42 29.63
C ILE A 482 11.16 5.21 29.57
N LYS A 483 10.72 4.12 28.93
CA LYS A 483 9.32 3.68 28.92
C LYS A 483 8.83 3.25 30.27
N ASN A 484 9.69 2.67 31.09
CA ASN A 484 9.46 2.23 32.47
C ASN A 484 8.22 1.32 32.65
N ALA A 485 7.98 0.41 31.72
CA ALA A 485 6.90 -0.57 31.83
C ALA A 485 7.15 -1.60 32.95
N PRO A 486 6.08 -2.10 33.63
CA PRO A 486 6.21 -3.08 34.72
C PRO A 486 6.63 -4.48 34.25
N ILE A 487 6.36 -4.84 33.00
CA ILE A 487 6.73 -6.09 32.36
C ILE A 487 7.76 -5.81 31.28
N VAL A 488 8.89 -6.54 31.32
CA VAL A 488 9.95 -6.46 30.30
C VAL A 488 10.10 -7.81 29.64
N ILE A 489 10.11 -7.82 28.31
CA ILE A 489 10.37 -9.02 27.51
C ILE A 489 11.64 -8.77 26.70
N LEU A 490 12.62 -9.67 26.86
CA LEU A 490 13.90 -9.63 26.14
C LEU A 490 13.99 -10.82 25.18
N ASP A 491 14.00 -10.54 23.88
CA ASP A 491 14.14 -11.57 22.84
C ASP A 491 15.58 -11.56 22.32
N GLU A 492 16.38 -12.56 22.73
CA GLU A 492 17.77 -12.78 22.28
C GLU A 492 18.73 -11.57 22.46
N ALA A 493 18.71 -10.95 23.63
CA ALA A 493 19.42 -9.69 23.86
C ALA A 493 20.98 -9.77 23.80
N THR A 494 21.61 -10.92 23.58
CA THR A 494 23.09 -11.08 23.66
C THR A 494 23.72 -11.89 22.51
N SER A 495 23.01 -12.20 21.44
CA SER A 495 23.56 -12.94 20.30
C SER A 495 24.43 -12.03 19.39
N TYR A 496 25.61 -12.51 18.99
CA TYR A 496 26.55 -11.86 18.04
C TYR A 496 27.25 -10.58 18.52
N ILE A 497 27.57 -10.47 19.83
CA ILE A 497 28.24 -9.29 20.39
C ILE A 497 29.64 -9.69 20.87
N ASP A 498 30.60 -8.78 20.67
CA ASP A 498 31.95 -8.92 21.22
C ASP A 498 31.94 -8.92 22.76
N PRO A 499 32.89 -9.60 23.43
CA PRO A 499 32.89 -9.80 24.90
C PRO A 499 32.85 -8.51 25.73
N GLU A 500 33.48 -7.42 25.24
CA GLU A 500 33.48 -6.14 25.96
C GLU A 500 32.08 -5.48 25.97
N ASN A 501 31.37 -5.54 24.83
CA ASN A 501 30.00 -5.02 24.73
C ASN A 501 28.99 -5.96 25.45
N GLU A 502 29.26 -7.27 25.55
CA GLU A 502 28.40 -8.21 26.28
C GLU A 502 28.28 -7.83 27.75
N ALA A 503 29.39 -7.53 28.42
CA ALA A 503 29.38 -7.09 29.82
C ALA A 503 28.57 -5.81 30.04
N LEU A 504 28.76 -4.80 29.17
CA LEU A 504 28.03 -3.54 29.26
C LEU A 504 26.52 -3.73 29.05
N ILE A 505 26.12 -4.65 28.16
CA ILE A 505 24.71 -4.96 27.90
C ILE A 505 24.10 -5.72 29.08
N GLN A 506 24.82 -6.65 29.68
CA GLN A 506 24.36 -7.36 30.89
C GLN A 506 24.14 -6.40 32.06
N ASP A 507 25.04 -5.45 32.29
CA ASP A 507 24.88 -4.40 33.29
C ASP A 507 23.64 -3.54 33.00
N ALA A 508 23.44 -3.14 31.75
CA ALA A 508 22.27 -2.37 31.32
C ALA A 508 20.97 -3.17 31.50
N ILE A 509 20.95 -4.45 31.16
CA ILE A 509 19.79 -5.33 31.39
C ILE A 509 19.51 -5.46 32.88
N SER A 510 20.53 -5.71 33.72
CA SER A 510 20.38 -5.82 35.16
C SER A 510 19.76 -4.54 35.77
N GLU A 511 20.13 -3.37 35.26
CA GLU A 511 19.53 -2.11 35.69
C GLU A 511 18.07 -1.93 35.18
N LEU A 512 17.78 -2.37 33.94
CA LEU A 512 16.45 -2.30 33.34
C LEU A 512 15.41 -3.10 34.13
N VAL A 513 15.80 -4.27 34.67
CA VAL A 513 14.84 -5.23 35.22
C VAL A 513 14.59 -5.06 36.74
N LYS A 514 15.30 -4.17 37.41
CA LYS A 514 15.13 -3.93 38.86
C LYS A 514 13.67 -3.62 39.19
N GLY A 515 13.06 -4.52 40.03
CA GLY A 515 11.68 -4.36 40.51
C GLY A 515 10.60 -4.56 39.45
N LYS A 516 10.92 -5.24 38.34
CA LYS A 516 9.99 -5.51 37.24
C LYS A 516 9.86 -7.01 37.01
N THR A 517 8.74 -7.39 36.37
CA THR A 517 8.58 -8.78 35.87
C THR A 517 9.39 -8.92 34.58
N LEU A 518 10.27 -9.89 34.53
CA LEU A 518 11.15 -10.15 33.40
C LEU A 518 10.83 -11.47 32.72
N ILE A 519 10.75 -11.47 31.39
CA ILE A 519 10.71 -12.67 30.55
C ILE A 519 11.88 -12.62 29.59
N ILE A 520 12.81 -13.60 29.72
CA ILE A 520 13.98 -13.71 28.84
C ILE A 520 13.77 -14.89 27.89
N ILE A 521 13.93 -14.68 26.59
CA ILE A 521 14.10 -15.77 25.63
C ILE A 521 15.60 -16.04 25.55
N ALA A 522 16.05 -17.12 26.16
CA ALA A 522 17.46 -17.41 26.29
C ALA A 522 17.93 -18.41 25.22
N HIS A 523 19.01 -18.02 24.52
CA HIS A 523 19.80 -18.91 23.68
C HIS A 523 21.08 -19.40 24.35
N ARG A 524 21.58 -18.68 25.38
CA ARG A 524 22.71 -19.06 26.21
C ARG A 524 22.21 -19.45 27.60
N LEU A 525 22.23 -20.73 27.93
CA LEU A 525 21.70 -21.24 29.21
C LEU A 525 22.49 -20.77 30.43
N LYS A 526 23.77 -20.45 30.30
CA LYS A 526 24.62 -19.95 31.41
C LYS A 526 24.16 -18.59 31.96
N THR A 527 23.47 -17.79 31.17
CA THR A 527 23.00 -16.45 31.57
C THR A 527 21.72 -16.48 32.41
N ILE A 528 21.11 -17.64 32.59
CA ILE A 528 19.80 -17.79 33.23
C ILE A 528 19.83 -18.74 34.45
N THR A 529 21.01 -19.01 35.04
CA THR A 529 21.14 -19.89 36.22
C THR A 529 20.48 -19.31 37.47
N ASP A 530 20.41 -17.99 37.56
CA ASP A 530 19.92 -17.26 38.75
C ASP A 530 18.50 -16.71 38.58
N VAL A 531 17.72 -17.22 37.58
CA VAL A 531 16.32 -16.80 37.39
C VAL A 531 15.38 -17.57 38.31
N ASP A 532 14.25 -16.95 38.69
CA ASP A 532 13.26 -17.55 39.58
C ASP A 532 12.59 -18.79 38.97
N ASN A 533 12.26 -18.73 37.64
CA ASN A 533 11.63 -19.85 36.93
C ASN A 533 12.22 -20.02 35.54
N ILE A 534 12.42 -21.23 35.13
CA ILE A 534 12.76 -21.65 33.78
C ILE A 534 11.61 -22.47 33.24
N PHE A 535 11.07 -22.06 32.06
CA PHE A 535 10.06 -22.78 31.32
C PHE A 535 10.69 -23.42 30.07
N VAL A 536 10.71 -24.76 30.04
CA VAL A 536 11.29 -25.54 28.94
C VAL A 536 10.20 -25.80 27.89
N ILE A 537 10.36 -25.24 26.72
CA ILE A 537 9.42 -25.40 25.59
C ILE A 537 10.01 -26.41 24.60
N LYS A 538 9.25 -27.47 24.33
CA LYS A 538 9.62 -28.52 23.38
C LYS A 538 8.46 -28.84 22.44
N ASN A 539 8.69 -28.77 21.13
CA ASN A 539 7.67 -29.06 20.11
C ASN A 539 6.36 -28.30 20.32
N GLY A 540 6.42 -27.05 20.77
CA GLY A 540 5.23 -26.23 20.99
C GLY A 540 4.47 -26.48 22.27
N GLU A 541 4.97 -27.31 23.18
CA GLU A 541 4.39 -27.63 24.50
C GLU A 541 5.32 -27.23 25.63
N LEU A 542 4.76 -26.98 26.83
CA LEU A 542 5.54 -26.81 28.05
C LEU A 542 5.96 -28.18 28.57
N SER A 543 7.26 -28.53 28.45
CA SER A 543 7.79 -29.82 28.92
C SER A 543 7.96 -29.83 30.43
N CYS A 544 8.59 -28.80 31.01
CA CYS A 544 8.79 -28.68 32.44
C CYS A 544 9.03 -27.22 32.86
N LYS A 545 8.86 -26.94 34.17
CA LYS A 545 9.16 -25.65 34.78
C LYS A 545 9.80 -25.86 36.15
N GLY A 546 10.67 -24.95 36.57
CA GLY A 546 11.32 -24.96 37.90
C GLY A 546 12.55 -24.06 37.93
N SER A 547 13.28 -24.07 39.03
CA SER A 547 14.58 -23.43 39.13
C SER A 547 15.67 -24.23 38.37
N HIS A 548 16.82 -23.63 38.14
CA HIS A 548 17.95 -24.29 37.49
C HIS A 548 18.36 -25.59 38.18
N GLU A 549 18.48 -25.54 39.51
CA GLU A 549 18.91 -26.71 40.31
C GLU A 549 17.89 -27.84 40.31
N GLU A 550 16.60 -27.53 40.41
CA GLU A 550 15.50 -28.50 40.34
C GLU A 550 15.48 -29.19 38.98
N LEU A 551 15.51 -28.39 37.88
CA LEU A 551 15.42 -28.92 36.54
C LEU A 551 16.64 -29.76 36.12
N LEU A 552 17.84 -29.42 36.58
CA LEU A 552 19.01 -30.26 36.35
C LEU A 552 18.89 -31.66 36.99
N LYS A 553 18.18 -31.78 38.14
CA LYS A 553 17.99 -33.06 38.84
C LYS A 553 16.79 -33.84 38.30
N GLU A 554 15.72 -33.17 37.96
CA GLU A 554 14.41 -33.80 37.74
C GLU A 554 13.99 -33.88 36.24
N SER A 555 14.55 -33.02 35.37
CA SER A 555 14.14 -32.94 33.97
C SER A 555 15.23 -33.42 33.02
N LYS A 556 14.96 -34.53 32.34
CA LYS A 556 15.84 -35.02 31.28
C LYS A 556 15.95 -34.02 30.12
N ASP A 557 14.83 -33.40 29.73
CA ASP A 557 14.79 -32.44 28.60
C ASP A 557 15.68 -31.22 28.90
N TYR A 558 15.66 -30.69 30.13
CA TYR A 558 16.52 -29.58 30.52
C TYR A 558 17.99 -29.98 30.63
N HIS A 559 18.27 -31.17 31.18
CA HIS A 559 19.62 -31.70 31.31
C HIS A 559 20.26 -31.88 29.92
N ASP A 560 19.54 -32.46 28.96
CA ASP A 560 20.04 -32.66 27.59
C ASP A 560 20.32 -31.31 26.89
N LEU A 561 19.45 -30.29 27.09
CA LEU A 561 19.69 -28.93 26.61
C LEU A 561 20.93 -28.30 27.24
N TRP A 562 21.11 -28.44 28.54
CA TRP A 562 22.25 -27.90 29.27
C TRP A 562 23.57 -28.54 28.82
N GLU A 563 23.64 -29.89 28.73
CA GLU A 563 24.82 -30.58 28.19
C GLU A 563 25.16 -30.16 26.77
N THR A 564 24.14 -29.99 25.93
CA THR A 564 24.34 -29.57 24.53
C THR A 564 24.91 -28.15 24.47
N ALA A 565 24.43 -27.25 25.32
CA ALA A 565 24.93 -25.88 25.41
C ALA A 565 26.40 -25.84 25.90
N LEU A 566 26.76 -26.64 26.89
CA LEU A 566 28.15 -26.75 27.40
C LEU A 566 29.12 -27.26 26.33
N LYS A 567 28.74 -28.32 25.61
CA LYS A 567 29.56 -28.90 24.52
C LYS A 567 29.71 -27.96 23.33
N GLY A 568 28.69 -27.12 23.05
CA GLY A 568 28.75 -26.12 21.98
C GLY A 568 29.73 -24.99 22.28
N GLU A 569 29.87 -24.58 23.53
CA GLU A 569 30.78 -23.52 23.95
C GLU A 569 32.24 -24.00 24.13
N GLU A 570 32.46 -25.27 24.49
CA GLU A 570 33.83 -25.85 24.59
C GLU A 570 34.46 -26.01 23.18
N ASN A 571 33.67 -26.04 22.12
CA ASN A 571 34.12 -26.20 20.73
C ASN A 571 34.15 -24.88 19.93
N ALA A 572 33.75 -23.76 20.52
CA ALA A 572 33.74 -22.43 19.91
C ALA A 572 34.89 -21.54 20.41
#